data_d2e2356693478c0b4cc4f5015b41be64
#
_entry.id   d2e2356693478c0b4cc4f5015b41be64
#
_cell.length_a   1.000
_cell.length_b   1.000
_cell.length_c   1.000
_cell.angle_alpha   90.00
_cell.angle_beta   90.00
_cell.angle_gamma   90.00
#
_symmetry.space_group_name_H-M   'P 1'
#
loop_
_entity.id
_entity.type
_entity.pdbx_description
1 polymer ?
#
loop_
_entity_poly.entity_id
_entity_poly.type
_entity_poly.pdbx_seq_one_letter_code
_entity_poly.pdbx_strand_id
1 'polypeptide(L)'
;MTPYPYLTRSLPGVGGRVRSEPEDLRVEERPLYLPCGQGEHLYVRVTKRLLSTPDLVRRISSTVGVKMQGIGTAGLKDAKAVTTQILSLHAATEERVARLKLDDHILSIEVLGRHRNRLRPGHHAGNRFTLVVRDVGVEACEAVPAVLQQLSQRGIPNYFGPQRQGKSGDNYQFGAALLADAAKREKMSRAKRMWFLNSFQSHLF
;
A
#
# COMPACT_ATOMS: atom_id res chain seq x y z
N MET A 1 17.74 -17.54 -3.39
CA MET A 1 18.05 -16.12 -3.14
C MET A 1 19.04 -16.03 -2.01
N THR A 2 20.16 -15.34 -2.19
CA THR A 2 21.07 -15.01 -1.10
C THR A 2 20.31 -14.15 -0.09
N PRO A 3 20.30 -14.49 1.21
CA PRO A 3 19.61 -13.67 2.18
C PRO A 3 20.26 -12.27 2.24
N TYR A 4 19.44 -11.23 2.27
CA TYR A 4 19.93 -9.86 2.43
C TYR A 4 20.71 -9.72 3.73
N PRO A 5 21.82 -8.96 3.76
CA PRO A 5 22.57 -8.73 4.99
C PRO A 5 21.73 -7.88 5.96
N TYR A 6 21.66 -8.32 7.21
CA TYR A 6 21.00 -7.56 8.28
C TYR A 6 21.99 -6.59 8.93
N LEU A 7 21.61 -5.32 9.05
CA LEU A 7 22.41 -4.32 9.80
C LEU A 7 22.56 -4.68 11.28
N THR A 8 21.60 -5.41 11.81
CA THR A 8 21.54 -5.83 13.22
C THR A 8 22.04 -7.25 13.45
N ARG A 9 22.85 -7.80 12.53
CA ARG A 9 23.33 -9.20 12.60
C ARG A 9 24.09 -9.53 13.88
N SER A 10 24.74 -8.54 14.47
CA SER A 10 25.50 -8.66 15.73
C SER A 10 24.63 -8.62 16.99
N LEU A 11 23.35 -8.30 16.86
CA LEU A 11 22.38 -8.24 17.94
C LEU A 11 21.45 -9.46 17.91
N PRO A 12 20.95 -9.92 19.07
CA PRO A 12 19.94 -10.96 19.10
C PRO A 12 18.68 -10.47 18.40
N GLY A 13 18.07 -11.33 17.58
CA GLY A 13 16.77 -11.06 16.97
C GLY A 13 15.65 -11.19 17.99
N VAL A 14 14.57 -10.46 17.80
CA VAL A 14 13.40 -10.52 18.70
C VAL A 14 12.48 -11.71 18.40
N GLY A 15 12.64 -12.37 17.25
CA GLY A 15 11.75 -13.44 16.81
C GLY A 15 10.32 -12.98 16.58
N GLY A 16 9.38 -13.88 16.83
CA GLY A 16 7.96 -13.58 16.77
C GLY A 16 7.32 -13.78 15.39
N ARG A 17 6.01 -13.51 15.32
CA ARG A 17 5.20 -13.60 14.11
C ARG A 17 4.57 -12.25 13.77
N VAL A 18 4.54 -11.91 12.49
CA VAL A 18 3.90 -10.70 11.96
C VAL A 18 2.74 -11.07 11.03
N ARG A 19 1.72 -10.20 10.95
CA ARG A 19 0.57 -10.38 10.05
C ARG A 19 -0.20 -11.68 10.32
N SER A 20 -0.31 -12.12 11.55
CA SER A 20 -1.14 -13.26 11.93
C SER A 20 -2.62 -12.94 11.73
N GLU A 21 -2.99 -11.70 11.97
CA GLU A 21 -4.32 -11.13 11.75
C GLU A 21 -4.22 -9.85 10.91
N PRO A 22 -5.29 -9.45 10.22
CA PRO A 22 -5.28 -8.20 9.44
C PRO A 22 -4.97 -6.96 10.28
N GLU A 23 -5.38 -6.97 11.55
CA GLU A 23 -5.18 -5.91 12.52
C GLU A 23 -3.72 -5.72 12.94
N ASP A 24 -2.89 -6.74 12.75
CA ASP A 24 -1.46 -6.69 13.06
C ASP A 24 -0.68 -5.76 12.13
N LEU A 25 -1.25 -5.43 10.98
CA LEU A 25 -0.71 -4.43 10.08
C LEU A 25 -1.73 -3.33 9.84
N ARG A 26 -1.46 -2.14 10.38
CA ARG A 26 -2.22 -0.92 10.08
C ARG A 26 -1.40 0.00 9.22
N VAL A 27 -2.00 0.50 8.14
CA VAL A 27 -1.35 1.43 7.21
C VAL A 27 -2.23 2.65 7.06
N GLU A 28 -1.72 3.82 7.44
CA GLU A 28 -2.41 5.10 7.31
C GLU A 28 -1.72 5.97 6.27
N GLU A 29 -2.45 6.34 5.24
CA GLU A 29 -1.96 7.27 4.23
C GLU A 29 -1.79 8.67 4.80
N ARG A 30 -0.61 9.25 4.63
CA ARG A 30 -0.33 10.64 4.95
C ARG A 30 -0.56 11.48 3.69
N PRO A 31 -1.57 12.35 3.67
CA PRO A 31 -1.84 13.19 2.51
C PRO A 31 -0.71 14.19 2.27
N LEU A 32 -0.46 14.51 1.01
CA LEU A 32 0.48 15.56 0.62
C LEU A 32 -0.10 16.95 0.89
N TYR A 33 -1.42 17.08 0.78
CA TYR A 33 -2.20 18.29 1.05
C TYR A 33 -3.61 17.93 1.51
N LEU A 34 -4.27 18.88 2.14
CA LEU A 34 -5.69 18.76 2.53
C LEU A 34 -6.60 19.35 1.46
N PRO A 35 -7.89 18.98 1.40
CA PRO A 35 -8.86 19.62 0.53
C PRO A 35 -8.95 21.14 0.76
N CYS A 36 -9.14 21.90 -0.32
CA CYS A 36 -9.21 23.37 -0.25
C CYS A 36 -10.62 23.94 -0.02
N GLY A 37 -11.61 23.10 0.27
CA GLY A 37 -13.00 23.49 0.52
C GLY A 37 -13.85 23.71 -0.74
N GLN A 38 -13.28 23.70 -1.94
CA GLN A 38 -13.99 24.01 -3.20
C GLN A 38 -13.53 23.11 -4.35
N GLY A 39 -14.37 22.93 -5.35
CA GLY A 39 -14.10 22.17 -6.56
C GLY A 39 -15.02 20.96 -6.73
N GLU A 40 -14.79 20.21 -7.82
CA GLU A 40 -15.68 19.13 -8.26
C GLU A 40 -15.36 17.76 -7.61
N HIS A 41 -14.21 17.63 -6.96
CA HIS A 41 -13.79 16.38 -6.34
C HIS A 41 -14.11 16.38 -4.85
N LEU A 42 -14.98 15.48 -4.41
CA LEU A 42 -15.22 15.24 -2.99
C LEU A 42 -14.15 14.26 -2.49
N TYR A 43 -13.38 14.68 -1.49
CA TYR A 43 -12.35 13.85 -0.87
C TYR A 43 -12.95 13.11 0.32
N VAL A 44 -12.73 11.80 0.36
CA VAL A 44 -13.18 10.92 1.43
C VAL A 44 -12.00 10.11 1.96
N ARG A 45 -11.93 9.97 3.29
CA ARG A 45 -11.00 9.04 3.95
C ARG A 45 -11.76 7.77 4.25
N VAL A 46 -11.21 6.63 3.85
CA VAL A 46 -11.82 5.33 4.04
C VAL A 46 -10.85 4.42 4.76
N THR A 47 -11.30 3.81 5.86
CA THR A 47 -10.60 2.71 6.52
C THR A 47 -11.24 1.39 6.09
N LYS A 48 -10.42 0.49 5.58
CA LYS A 48 -10.85 -0.81 5.08
C LYS A 48 -10.02 -1.95 5.67
N ARG A 49 -10.61 -3.14 5.68
CA ARG A 49 -10.03 -4.38 6.19
C ARG A 49 -10.26 -5.50 5.17
N LEU A 50 -9.25 -6.31 4.90
CA LEU A 50 -9.33 -7.45 3.96
C LEU A 50 -9.96 -7.09 2.60
N LEU A 51 -9.73 -5.88 2.12
CA LEU A 51 -10.27 -5.37 0.87
C LEU A 51 -9.17 -4.70 0.06
N SER A 52 -9.03 -5.05 -1.23
CA SER A 52 -8.07 -4.39 -2.11
C SER A 52 -8.54 -2.97 -2.50
N THR A 53 -7.62 -2.08 -2.86
CA THR A 53 -7.99 -0.74 -3.36
C THR A 53 -8.86 -0.81 -4.63
N PRO A 54 -8.60 -1.68 -5.63
CA PRO A 54 -9.51 -1.84 -6.77
C PRO A 54 -10.91 -2.30 -6.39
N ASP A 55 -11.06 -3.20 -5.40
CA ASP A 55 -12.36 -3.66 -4.92
C ASP A 55 -13.11 -2.56 -4.19
N LEU A 56 -12.41 -1.77 -3.36
CA LEU A 56 -12.98 -0.59 -2.72
C LEU A 56 -13.50 0.41 -3.77
N VAL A 57 -12.70 0.70 -4.81
CA VAL A 57 -13.09 1.60 -5.90
C VAL A 57 -14.34 1.08 -6.61
N ARG A 58 -14.44 -0.23 -6.86
CA ARG A 58 -15.66 -0.84 -7.46
C ARG A 58 -16.89 -0.67 -6.57
N ARG A 59 -16.77 -0.95 -5.27
CA ARG A 59 -17.87 -0.76 -4.31
C ARG A 59 -18.33 0.69 -4.25
N ILE A 60 -17.41 1.65 -4.15
CA ILE A 60 -17.72 3.07 -4.15
C ILE A 60 -18.39 3.47 -5.46
N SER A 61 -17.85 3.05 -6.61
CA SER A 61 -18.39 3.32 -7.93
C SER A 61 -19.87 2.88 -8.04
N SER A 62 -20.19 1.65 -7.63
CA SER A 62 -21.55 1.10 -7.70
C SER A 62 -22.51 1.78 -6.73
N THR A 63 -22.09 2.09 -5.51
CA THR A 63 -22.98 2.65 -4.48
C THR A 63 -23.18 4.15 -4.61
N VAL A 64 -22.07 4.89 -4.83
CA VAL A 64 -22.11 6.36 -4.97
C VAL A 64 -22.52 6.79 -6.38
N GLY A 65 -22.46 5.88 -7.36
CA GLY A 65 -22.80 6.15 -8.77
C GLY A 65 -21.78 7.06 -9.46
N VAL A 66 -20.52 7.00 -9.07
CA VAL A 66 -19.40 7.69 -9.73
C VAL A 66 -18.69 6.69 -10.62
N LYS A 67 -18.45 7.03 -11.89
CA LYS A 67 -17.68 6.13 -12.79
C LYS A 67 -16.30 5.86 -12.19
N MET A 68 -15.79 4.63 -12.33
CA MET A 68 -14.47 4.25 -11.79
C MET A 68 -13.35 5.20 -12.23
N GLN A 69 -13.39 5.68 -13.48
CA GLN A 69 -12.44 6.68 -13.98
C GLN A 69 -12.54 8.03 -13.26
N GLY A 70 -13.67 8.34 -12.63
CA GLY A 70 -13.89 9.55 -11.82
C GLY A 70 -13.37 9.41 -10.38
N ILE A 71 -12.94 8.22 -9.97
CA ILE A 71 -12.38 7.97 -8.63
C ILE A 71 -10.86 8.03 -8.70
N GLY A 72 -10.25 8.91 -7.91
CA GLY A 72 -8.81 9.06 -7.79
C GLY A 72 -8.28 8.46 -6.49
N THR A 73 -7.06 7.89 -6.53
CA THR A 73 -6.32 7.37 -5.38
C THR A 73 -4.86 7.79 -5.46
N ALA A 74 -4.22 8.03 -4.32
CA ALA A 74 -2.79 8.36 -4.29
C ALA A 74 -1.89 7.14 -4.46
N GLY A 75 -2.42 5.93 -4.23
CA GLY A 75 -1.70 4.67 -4.39
C GLY A 75 -2.56 3.48 -3.99
N LEU A 76 -2.02 2.29 -4.21
CA LEU A 76 -2.65 1.05 -3.76
C LEU A 76 -2.27 0.78 -2.30
N LYS A 77 -3.21 0.21 -1.53
CA LYS A 77 -2.98 -0.23 -0.15
C LYS A 77 -3.18 -1.74 -0.04
N ASP A 78 -2.44 -2.35 0.87
CA ASP A 78 -2.51 -3.78 1.14
C ASP A 78 -3.96 -4.25 1.34
N ALA A 79 -4.27 -5.43 0.76
CA ALA A 79 -5.55 -6.07 0.96
C ALA A 79 -5.60 -6.82 2.30
N LYS A 80 -4.49 -7.47 2.71
CA LYS A 80 -4.41 -8.27 3.94
C LYS A 80 -3.94 -7.43 5.14
N ALA A 81 -4.65 -6.32 5.41
CA ALA A 81 -4.33 -5.37 6.47
C ALA A 81 -5.55 -4.52 6.80
N VAL A 82 -5.48 -3.74 7.86
CA VAL A 82 -6.35 -2.59 8.09
C VAL A 82 -5.67 -1.37 7.50
N THR A 83 -6.29 -0.74 6.52
CA THR A 83 -5.66 0.37 5.80
C THR A 83 -6.58 1.57 5.67
N THR A 84 -6.06 2.75 5.95
CA THR A 84 -6.74 4.03 5.77
C THR A 84 -6.14 4.76 4.59
N GLN A 85 -6.97 5.15 3.64
CA GLN A 85 -6.56 5.87 2.42
C GLN A 85 -7.54 6.96 2.06
N ILE A 86 -7.09 7.93 1.27
CA ILE A 86 -7.92 9.01 0.74
C ILE A 86 -8.28 8.71 -0.71
N LEU A 87 -9.54 8.97 -1.06
CA LEU A 87 -10.02 8.92 -2.42
C LEU A 87 -10.64 10.26 -2.81
N SER A 88 -10.56 10.62 -4.09
CA SER A 88 -11.30 11.75 -4.66
C SER A 88 -12.40 11.23 -5.57
N LEU A 89 -13.62 11.70 -5.38
CA LEU A 89 -14.84 11.29 -6.10
C LEU A 89 -15.34 12.47 -6.93
N HIS A 90 -15.22 12.37 -8.26
CA HIS A 90 -15.65 13.43 -9.17
C HIS A 90 -17.17 13.57 -9.17
N ALA A 91 -17.67 14.80 -9.03
CA ALA A 91 -19.10 15.16 -9.01
C ALA A 91 -19.95 14.33 -8.00
N ALA A 92 -19.33 13.82 -6.93
CA ALA A 92 -20.05 13.16 -5.85
C ALA A 92 -20.63 14.18 -4.87
N THR A 93 -21.70 13.79 -4.16
CA THR A 93 -22.27 14.54 -3.05
C THR A 93 -22.12 13.75 -1.75
N GLU A 94 -22.21 14.45 -0.62
CA GLU A 94 -22.10 13.83 0.70
C GLU A 94 -23.24 12.84 0.96
N GLU A 95 -24.47 13.19 0.51
CA GLU A 95 -25.64 12.32 0.63
C GLU A 95 -25.47 11.00 -0.15
N ARG A 96 -24.76 11.04 -1.28
CA ARG A 96 -24.45 9.84 -2.05
C ARG A 96 -23.39 9.00 -1.36
N VAL A 97 -22.39 9.63 -0.74
CA VAL A 97 -21.37 8.94 0.06
C VAL A 97 -21.99 8.31 1.31
N ALA A 98 -22.94 8.98 1.94
CA ALA A 98 -23.67 8.46 3.12
C ALA A 98 -24.46 7.16 2.84
N ARG A 99 -24.68 6.81 1.57
CA ARG A 99 -25.30 5.51 1.19
C ARG A 99 -24.33 4.32 1.31
N LEU A 100 -23.03 4.57 1.41
CA LEU A 100 -22.06 3.52 1.65
C LEU A 100 -22.27 2.94 3.05
N LYS A 101 -22.58 1.66 3.10
CA LYS A 101 -22.75 0.94 4.37
C LYS A 101 -21.38 0.54 4.90
N LEU A 102 -21.20 0.71 6.21
CA LEU A 102 -20.09 0.12 6.93
C LEU A 102 -20.36 -1.38 7.09
N ASP A 103 -19.31 -2.18 6.95
CA ASP A 103 -19.33 -3.62 7.09
C ASP A 103 -17.96 -4.10 7.59
N ASP A 104 -17.72 -5.42 7.62
CA ASP A 104 -16.45 -6.02 8.04
C ASP A 104 -15.26 -5.63 7.13
N HIS A 105 -15.53 -5.04 5.97
CA HIS A 105 -14.51 -4.63 5.01
C HIS A 105 -14.35 -3.11 4.90
N ILE A 106 -15.40 -2.34 5.14
CA ILE A 106 -15.37 -0.87 5.17
C ILE A 106 -15.71 -0.43 6.59
N LEU A 107 -14.66 -0.16 7.37
CA LEU A 107 -14.76 0.11 8.80
C LEU A 107 -15.16 1.55 9.12
N SER A 108 -14.73 2.50 8.28
CA SER A 108 -15.11 3.91 8.43
C SER A 108 -15.02 4.66 7.11
N ILE A 109 -15.84 5.70 7.01
CA ILE A 109 -15.84 6.66 5.91
C ILE A 109 -15.99 8.05 6.53
N GLU A 110 -15.11 8.96 6.14
CA GLU A 110 -15.10 10.35 6.58
C GLU A 110 -15.04 11.27 5.35
N VAL A 111 -15.93 12.22 5.25
CA VAL A 111 -15.86 13.27 4.22
C VAL A 111 -14.88 14.33 4.68
N LEU A 112 -13.84 14.60 3.90
CA LEU A 112 -12.80 15.57 4.21
C LEU A 112 -13.09 16.96 3.62
N GLY A 113 -13.94 17.03 2.59
CA GLY A 113 -14.27 18.25 1.88
C GLY A 113 -13.98 18.20 0.39
N ARG A 114 -14.13 19.35 -0.29
CA ARG A 114 -13.97 19.47 -1.73
C ARG A 114 -12.59 19.95 -2.14
N HIS A 115 -12.14 19.48 -3.31
CA HIS A 115 -10.88 19.91 -3.90
C HIS A 115 -11.01 20.08 -5.42
N ARG A 116 -10.20 20.99 -5.98
CA ARG A 116 -10.21 21.28 -7.42
C ARG A 116 -9.65 20.13 -8.26
N ASN A 117 -8.64 19.44 -7.76
CA ASN A 117 -7.93 18.41 -8.50
C ASN A 117 -8.34 17.00 -8.09
N ARG A 118 -8.30 16.08 -9.06
CA ARG A 118 -8.37 14.65 -8.80
C ARG A 118 -7.10 14.18 -8.11
N LEU A 119 -7.25 13.32 -7.11
CA LEU A 119 -6.13 12.61 -6.50
C LEU A 119 -5.49 11.65 -7.52
N ARG A 120 -4.16 11.66 -7.61
CA ARG A 120 -3.39 10.84 -8.55
C ARG A 120 -2.34 10.02 -7.82
N PRO A 121 -1.86 8.90 -8.40
CA PRO A 121 -0.73 8.15 -7.84
C PRO A 121 0.44 9.07 -7.52
N GLY A 122 1.00 8.91 -6.32
CA GLY A 122 2.07 9.76 -5.80
C GLY A 122 1.61 11.00 -5.00
N HIS A 123 0.32 11.36 -5.00
CA HIS A 123 -0.20 12.50 -4.23
C HIS A 123 -0.36 12.18 -2.72
N HIS A 124 0.64 11.55 -2.14
CA HIS A 124 0.72 11.32 -0.71
C HIS A 124 2.15 11.58 -0.23
N ALA A 125 2.28 12.10 0.99
CA ALA A 125 3.59 12.38 1.62
C ALA A 125 4.27 11.10 2.11
N GLY A 126 3.49 10.02 2.31
CA GLY A 126 3.98 8.74 2.78
C GLY A 126 2.88 7.92 3.43
N ASN A 127 3.29 6.90 4.17
CA ASN A 127 2.38 6.07 4.96
C ASN A 127 2.95 5.92 6.37
N ARG A 128 2.05 5.89 7.36
CA ARG A 128 2.38 5.44 8.71
C ARG A 128 2.06 3.96 8.79
N PHE A 129 3.01 3.17 9.27
CA PHE A 129 2.83 1.75 9.53
C PHE A 129 2.78 1.52 11.03
N THR A 130 1.81 0.72 11.48
CA THR A 130 1.77 0.14 12.81
C THR A 130 1.77 -1.37 12.65
N LEU A 131 2.78 -2.02 13.19
CA LEU A 131 2.98 -3.47 13.08
C LEU A 131 2.97 -4.08 14.47
N VAL A 132 2.11 -5.08 14.66
CA VAL A 132 2.11 -5.93 15.86
C VAL A 132 2.98 -7.16 15.57
N VAL A 133 3.93 -7.42 16.45
CA VAL A 133 4.75 -8.64 16.45
C VAL A 133 4.25 -9.52 17.58
N ARG A 134 3.73 -10.69 17.27
CA ARG A 134 3.17 -11.65 18.25
C ARG A 134 4.21 -12.70 18.64
N ASP A 135 3.95 -13.38 19.74
CA ASP A 135 4.77 -14.50 20.23
C ASP A 135 6.25 -14.13 20.41
N VAL A 136 6.49 -12.93 20.93
CA VAL A 136 7.84 -12.46 21.29
C VAL A 136 8.12 -12.89 22.73
N GLY A 137 9.27 -13.56 22.95
CA GLY A 137 9.72 -13.93 24.28
C GLY A 137 10.07 -12.69 25.12
N VAL A 138 9.88 -12.76 26.43
CA VAL A 138 10.18 -11.65 27.35
C VAL A 138 11.63 -11.18 27.21
N GLU A 139 12.58 -12.15 27.20
CA GLU A 139 14.02 -11.86 27.03
C GLU A 139 14.34 -11.18 25.70
N ALA A 140 13.60 -11.53 24.63
CA ALA A 140 13.77 -10.89 23.32
C ALA A 140 13.32 -9.42 23.34
N CYS A 141 12.35 -9.06 24.19
CA CYS A 141 11.92 -7.67 24.34
C CYS A 141 13.03 -6.75 24.85
N GLU A 142 13.96 -7.27 25.67
CA GLU A 142 15.11 -6.53 26.18
C GLU A 142 16.09 -6.12 25.07
N ALA A 143 16.14 -6.89 23.97
CA ALA A 143 16.99 -6.58 22.82
C ALA A 143 16.41 -5.47 21.92
N VAL A 144 15.11 -5.19 21.99
CA VAL A 144 14.42 -4.23 21.11
C VAL A 144 15.04 -2.84 21.17
N PRO A 145 15.35 -2.23 22.33
CA PRO A 145 15.94 -0.90 22.38
C PRO A 145 17.27 -0.82 21.64
N ALA A 146 18.15 -1.80 21.79
CA ALA A 146 19.46 -1.83 21.13
C ALA A 146 19.31 -1.96 19.59
N VAL A 147 18.38 -2.80 19.13
CA VAL A 147 18.07 -2.95 17.70
C VAL A 147 17.54 -1.62 17.14
N LEU A 148 16.58 -0.98 17.81
CA LEU A 148 16.00 0.28 17.37
C LEU A 148 17.03 1.42 17.38
N GLN A 149 17.91 1.46 18.37
CA GLN A 149 18.99 2.44 18.43
C GLN A 149 19.95 2.28 17.23
N GLN A 150 20.37 1.06 16.92
CA GLN A 150 21.24 0.80 15.78
C GLN A 150 20.58 1.19 14.46
N LEU A 151 19.30 0.85 14.26
CA LEU A 151 18.54 1.21 13.05
C LEU A 151 18.33 2.73 12.96
N SER A 152 18.08 3.42 14.08
CA SER A 152 17.92 4.87 14.14
C SER A 152 19.20 5.61 13.75
N GLN A 153 20.35 5.09 14.15
CA GLN A 153 21.67 5.69 13.85
C GLN A 153 22.14 5.41 12.42
N ARG A 154 21.88 4.21 11.90
CA ARG A 154 22.42 3.73 10.60
C ARG A 154 21.43 3.76 9.46
N GLY A 155 20.14 3.98 9.76
CA GLY A 155 19.06 3.84 8.80
C GLY A 155 18.70 2.38 8.57
N ILE A 156 17.71 2.17 7.68
CA ILE A 156 17.24 0.85 7.25
C ILE A 156 17.51 0.71 5.76
N PRO A 157 18.17 -0.39 5.31
CA PRO A 157 18.36 -0.64 3.89
C PRO A 157 17.01 -0.73 3.18
N ASN A 158 16.85 -0.01 2.09
CA ASN A 158 15.60 0.05 1.34
C ASN A 158 15.52 -1.09 0.30
N TYR A 159 15.66 -2.35 0.74
CA TYR A 159 15.51 -3.51 -0.12
C TYR A 159 14.06 -3.78 -0.50
N PHE A 160 13.84 -4.20 -1.71
CA PHE A 160 12.54 -4.77 -2.11
C PHE A 160 12.39 -6.20 -1.59
N GLY A 161 11.32 -6.46 -0.84
CA GLY A 161 11.04 -7.78 -0.30
C GLY A 161 10.58 -8.80 -1.36
N PRO A 162 10.44 -10.08 -0.99
CA PRO A 162 10.09 -11.19 -1.89
C PRO A 162 8.76 -10.97 -2.64
N GLN A 163 7.81 -10.26 -2.04
CA GLN A 163 6.52 -9.92 -2.65
C GLN A 163 6.68 -9.23 -4.02
N ARG A 164 7.75 -8.46 -4.20
CA ARG A 164 8.05 -7.76 -5.48
C ARG A 164 8.34 -8.75 -6.60
N GLN A 165 8.85 -9.92 -6.26
CA GLN A 165 9.27 -10.95 -7.21
C GLN A 165 8.18 -12.01 -7.48
N GLY A 166 6.95 -11.81 -6.99
CA GLY A 166 5.83 -12.71 -7.20
C GLY A 166 5.89 -13.98 -6.36
N LYS A 167 4.95 -14.90 -6.60
CA LYS A 167 4.84 -16.13 -5.80
C LYS A 167 6.05 -17.05 -5.98
N SER A 168 6.59 -17.14 -7.19
CA SER A 168 7.75 -18.00 -7.54
C SER A 168 9.09 -17.32 -7.23
N GLY A 169 9.11 -16.01 -6.98
CA GLY A 169 10.32 -15.26 -6.71
C GLY A 169 11.19 -14.96 -7.95
N ASP A 170 10.65 -15.10 -9.15
CA ASP A 170 11.36 -15.07 -10.43
C ASP A 170 10.88 -14.00 -11.43
N ASN A 171 9.98 -13.12 -11.02
CA ASN A 171 9.47 -12.06 -11.89
C ASN A 171 10.58 -11.20 -12.53
N TYR A 172 11.73 -11.05 -11.87
CA TYR A 172 12.85 -10.31 -12.42
C TYR A 172 13.44 -10.97 -13.67
N GLN A 173 13.42 -12.31 -13.75
CA GLN A 173 13.91 -13.05 -14.93
C GLN A 173 13.01 -12.77 -16.13
N PHE A 174 11.68 -12.75 -15.93
CA PHE A 174 10.74 -12.34 -16.98
C PHE A 174 10.97 -10.90 -17.42
N GLY A 175 11.27 -9.99 -16.48
CA GLY A 175 11.62 -8.62 -16.77
C GLY A 175 12.88 -8.49 -17.62
N ALA A 176 13.94 -9.21 -17.26
CA ALA A 176 15.18 -9.28 -18.04
C ALA A 176 14.94 -9.85 -19.46
N ALA A 177 14.18 -10.95 -19.58
CA ALA A 177 13.83 -11.55 -20.85
C ALA A 177 13.04 -10.60 -21.77
N LEU A 178 12.17 -9.73 -21.19
CA LEU A 178 11.44 -8.71 -21.96
C LEU A 178 12.34 -7.59 -22.49
N LEU A 179 13.47 -7.33 -21.87
CA LEU A 179 14.46 -6.36 -22.38
C LEU A 179 15.24 -6.95 -23.55
N ALA A 180 15.58 -8.24 -23.46
CA ALA A 180 16.34 -8.95 -24.49
C ALA A 180 15.52 -9.24 -25.75
N ASP A 181 14.19 -9.43 -25.65
CA ASP A 181 13.34 -9.89 -26.74
C ASP A 181 12.13 -8.97 -26.97
N ALA A 182 12.18 -8.19 -28.06
CA ALA A 182 11.12 -7.26 -28.42
C ALA A 182 9.79 -7.97 -28.77
N ALA A 183 9.85 -9.16 -29.40
CA ALA A 183 8.65 -9.91 -29.80
C ALA A 183 7.84 -10.41 -28.58
N LYS A 184 8.50 -10.74 -27.49
CA LYS A 184 7.84 -11.07 -26.21
C LYS A 184 7.09 -9.88 -25.61
N ARG A 185 7.60 -8.65 -25.84
CA ARG A 185 6.96 -7.43 -25.34
C ARG A 185 5.61 -7.16 -26.01
N GLU A 186 5.50 -7.42 -27.32
CA GLU A 186 4.28 -7.13 -28.09
C GLU A 186 3.12 -8.05 -27.73
N LYS A 187 3.39 -9.30 -27.40
CA LYS A 187 2.38 -10.31 -27.02
C LYS A 187 1.79 -10.12 -25.62
N MET A 188 2.29 -9.16 -24.84
CA MET A 188 1.91 -8.98 -23.45
C MET A 188 1.19 -7.67 -23.20
N SER A 189 0.13 -7.67 -22.35
CA SER A 189 -0.55 -6.44 -21.96
C SER A 189 0.44 -5.44 -21.32
N ARG A 190 0.20 -4.12 -21.53
CA ARG A 190 1.05 -3.06 -20.97
C ARG A 190 1.23 -3.20 -19.44
N ALA A 191 0.15 -3.51 -18.72
CA ALA A 191 0.19 -3.64 -17.27
C ALA A 191 1.12 -4.80 -16.82
N LYS A 192 0.99 -5.97 -17.44
CA LYS A 192 1.82 -7.15 -17.14
C LYS A 192 3.29 -6.90 -17.50
N ARG A 193 3.54 -6.27 -18.64
CA ARG A 193 4.89 -5.88 -19.05
C ARG A 193 5.55 -4.94 -18.06
N MET A 194 4.85 -3.87 -17.66
CA MET A 194 5.36 -2.93 -16.65
C MET A 194 5.63 -3.60 -15.30
N TRP A 195 4.79 -4.55 -14.91
CA TRP A 195 5.00 -5.29 -13.67
C TRP A 195 6.31 -6.08 -13.67
N PHE A 196 6.60 -6.83 -14.73
CA PHE A 196 7.85 -7.58 -14.85
C PHE A 196 9.07 -6.66 -14.97
N LEU A 197 9.00 -5.60 -15.77
CA LEU A 197 10.10 -4.62 -15.88
C LEU A 197 10.40 -3.95 -14.54
N ASN A 198 9.37 -3.57 -13.79
CA ASN A 198 9.54 -3.01 -12.45
C ASN A 198 10.15 -4.04 -11.46
N SER A 199 9.82 -5.34 -11.60
CA SER A 199 10.44 -6.39 -10.79
C SER A 199 11.92 -6.54 -11.10
N PHE A 200 12.31 -6.48 -12.39
CA PHE A 200 13.71 -6.50 -12.79
C PHE A 200 14.47 -5.27 -12.29
N GLN A 201 13.92 -4.07 -12.45
CA GLN A 201 14.49 -2.84 -11.89
C GLN A 201 14.69 -2.93 -10.38
N SER A 202 13.70 -3.48 -9.66
CA SER A 202 13.79 -3.66 -8.20
C SER A 202 14.83 -4.70 -7.79
N HIS A 203 15.10 -5.70 -8.65
CA HIS A 203 16.14 -6.70 -8.42
C HIS A 203 17.55 -6.10 -8.56
N LEU A 204 17.73 -5.21 -9.55
CA LEU A 204 19.00 -4.50 -9.73
C LEU A 204 19.28 -3.49 -8.61
N PHE A 205 18.24 -2.84 -8.11
CA PHE A 205 18.32 -1.89 -7.00
C PHE A 205 18.77 -2.57 -5.73
#